data_1ab95be592d4e330bf79e60a4fb8387b
#
_entry.id   1ab95be592d4e330bf79e60a4fb8387b
#
_cell.length_a   1.000
_cell.length_b   1.000
_cell.length_c   1.000
_cell.angle_alpha   90.00
_cell.angle_beta   90.00
_cell.angle_gamma   90.00
#
_symmetry.space_group_name_H-M   'P 1'
#
loop_
_entity.id
_entity.type
_entity.pdbx_description
1 polymer ?
#
loop_
_entity_poly.entity_id
_entity_poly.type
_entity_poly.pdbx_seq_one_letter_code
_entity_poly.pdbx_strand_id
1 'polypeptide(L)'
;MSLRQFEYALAVAEEGSVTAAAERLRVAQPSVSQQIRGLERELGVSLFTRTPTGLVPTTVGRAFLREAQAAVSAARRARATARAGAEDLVGEIAVAVQMGFGTRQLPKALAALRRRYPRLEVTVFEEPSSAELERLCRRGEVGLALMAACERTPADAHRLGEEEFVVVLAPGHPQLAADRVELSALAGEPWVRFDRDSALDGVLLEALGDSDPAPATAARVSQTATAVRWAAHGLGATLVTASAVPAGHEHLVRPVFPAVSQPVIAVLRPDTGPAEAALLHLLGRQTWSEAAPAATSAPATSAPALSVAS
;
A
#
# COMPACT_ATOMS: atom_id res chain seq x y z
N MET A 1 -13.04 -30.20 10.89
CA MET A 1 -12.27 -29.19 10.13
C MET A 1 -10.77 -29.33 10.39
N SER A 2 -9.90 -29.18 9.37
CA SER A 2 -8.45 -29.23 9.50
C SER A 2 -7.77 -28.07 8.77
N LEU A 3 -6.55 -27.67 9.20
CA LEU A 3 -5.76 -26.65 8.51
C LEU A 3 -5.49 -27.00 7.05
N ARG A 4 -5.34 -28.30 6.72
CA ARG A 4 -5.16 -28.75 5.34
C ARG A 4 -6.38 -28.48 4.47
N GLN A 5 -7.58 -28.62 5.02
CA GLN A 5 -8.82 -28.25 4.32
C GLN A 5 -8.89 -26.74 4.06
N PHE A 6 -8.42 -25.92 5.01
CA PHE A 6 -8.35 -24.48 4.84
C PHE A 6 -7.35 -24.09 3.74
N GLU A 7 -6.15 -24.69 3.74
CA GLU A 7 -5.15 -24.48 2.68
C GLU A 7 -5.71 -24.85 1.29
N TYR A 8 -6.48 -25.93 1.20
CA TYR A 8 -7.10 -26.33 -0.05
C TYR A 8 -8.20 -25.35 -0.49
N ALA A 9 -9.03 -24.88 0.44
CA ALA A 9 -10.07 -23.90 0.14
C ALA A 9 -9.48 -22.58 -0.35
N LEU A 10 -8.42 -22.10 0.30
CA LEU A 10 -7.68 -20.90 -0.11
C LEU A 10 -7.09 -21.05 -1.51
N ALA A 11 -6.41 -22.16 -1.78
CA ALA A 11 -5.84 -22.42 -3.10
C ALA A 11 -6.92 -22.48 -4.21
N VAL A 12 -8.06 -23.09 -3.94
CA VAL A 12 -9.18 -23.13 -4.90
C VAL A 12 -9.77 -21.76 -5.15
N ALA A 13 -9.84 -20.90 -4.11
CA ALA A 13 -10.34 -19.53 -4.25
C ALA A 13 -9.40 -18.66 -5.10
N GLU A 14 -8.10 -18.81 -4.92
CA GLU A 14 -7.06 -18.04 -5.64
C GLU A 14 -6.97 -18.47 -7.11
N GLU A 15 -7.01 -19.78 -7.38
CA GLU A 15 -6.89 -20.32 -8.75
C GLU A 15 -8.22 -20.32 -9.53
N GLY A 16 -9.36 -20.18 -8.87
CA GLY A 16 -10.67 -20.31 -9.49
C GLY A 16 -10.96 -21.70 -10.06
N SER A 17 -10.10 -22.69 -9.77
CA SER A 17 -10.14 -24.05 -10.33
C SER A 17 -9.57 -25.07 -9.36
N VAL A 18 -10.31 -26.17 -9.16
CA VAL A 18 -9.82 -27.30 -8.34
C VAL A 18 -8.61 -27.98 -8.98
N THR A 19 -8.55 -28.03 -10.30
CA THR A 19 -7.43 -28.64 -11.03
C THR A 19 -6.16 -27.81 -10.87
N ALA A 20 -6.23 -26.50 -11.12
CA ALA A 20 -5.10 -25.59 -10.96
C ALA A 20 -4.61 -25.55 -9.49
N ALA A 21 -5.55 -25.53 -8.52
CA ALA A 21 -5.19 -25.60 -7.11
C ALA A 21 -4.45 -26.90 -6.75
N ALA A 22 -4.87 -28.03 -7.31
CA ALA A 22 -4.22 -29.32 -7.09
C ALA A 22 -2.80 -29.35 -7.68
N GLU A 23 -2.61 -28.81 -8.87
CA GLU A 23 -1.30 -28.66 -9.51
C GLU A 23 -0.37 -27.79 -8.66
N ARG A 24 -0.83 -26.60 -8.24
CA ARG A 24 -0.07 -25.71 -7.36
C ARG A 24 0.33 -26.37 -6.04
N LEU A 25 -0.58 -27.12 -5.45
CA LEU A 25 -0.36 -27.83 -4.19
C LEU A 25 0.40 -29.17 -4.37
N ARG A 26 0.66 -29.59 -5.61
CA ARG A 26 1.33 -30.85 -5.95
C ARG A 26 0.61 -32.07 -5.36
N VAL A 27 -0.71 -32.09 -5.48
CA VAL A 27 -1.58 -33.21 -5.01
C VAL A 27 -2.53 -33.64 -6.11
N ALA A 28 -3.14 -34.82 -5.96
CA ALA A 28 -4.14 -35.30 -6.90
C ALA A 28 -5.43 -34.45 -6.80
N GLN A 29 -5.99 -34.05 -7.93
CA GLN A 29 -7.25 -33.27 -8.01
C GLN A 29 -8.41 -33.91 -7.22
N PRO A 30 -8.64 -35.26 -7.24
CA PRO A 30 -9.68 -35.88 -6.43
C PRO A 30 -9.53 -35.60 -4.93
N SER A 31 -8.29 -35.53 -4.41
CA SER A 31 -8.02 -35.19 -3.01
C SER A 31 -8.53 -33.82 -2.65
N VAL A 32 -8.20 -32.78 -3.45
CA VAL A 32 -8.68 -31.41 -3.21
C VAL A 32 -10.20 -31.37 -3.26
N SER A 33 -10.81 -31.96 -4.31
CA SER A 33 -12.26 -31.98 -4.47
C SER A 33 -12.97 -32.68 -3.31
N GLN A 34 -12.43 -33.81 -2.81
CA GLN A 34 -12.98 -34.52 -1.69
C GLN A 34 -12.89 -33.75 -0.39
N GLN A 35 -11.77 -33.08 -0.14
CA GLN A 35 -11.56 -32.27 1.07
C GLN A 35 -12.48 -31.04 1.09
N ILE A 36 -12.65 -30.35 -0.04
CA ILE A 36 -13.60 -29.24 -0.14
C ILE A 36 -15.03 -29.71 0.13
N ARG A 37 -15.49 -30.79 -0.55
CA ARG A 37 -16.83 -31.37 -0.31
C ARG A 37 -17.00 -31.85 1.14
N GLY A 38 -15.94 -32.37 1.75
CA GLY A 38 -15.95 -32.77 3.16
C GLY A 38 -16.15 -31.58 4.08
N LEU A 39 -15.43 -30.51 3.81
CA LEU A 39 -15.52 -29.25 4.55
C LEU A 39 -16.92 -28.63 4.43
N GLU A 40 -17.47 -28.51 3.22
CA GLU A 40 -18.81 -27.97 2.97
C GLU A 40 -19.90 -28.78 3.65
N ARG A 41 -19.79 -30.11 3.65
CA ARG A 41 -20.71 -31.00 4.37
C ARG A 41 -20.63 -30.84 5.88
N GLU A 42 -19.44 -30.68 6.43
CA GLU A 42 -19.23 -30.43 7.86
C GLU A 42 -19.81 -29.07 8.30
N LEU A 43 -19.69 -28.06 7.46
CA LEU A 43 -20.21 -26.72 7.68
C LEU A 43 -21.72 -26.59 7.38
N GLY A 44 -22.28 -27.51 6.61
CA GLY A 44 -23.68 -27.43 6.16
C GLY A 44 -23.97 -26.35 5.12
N VAL A 45 -22.92 -25.75 4.52
CA VAL A 45 -23.03 -24.67 3.54
C VAL A 45 -22.04 -24.85 2.39
N SER A 46 -22.39 -24.36 1.19
CA SER A 46 -21.48 -24.34 0.06
C SER A 46 -20.56 -23.11 0.16
N LEU A 47 -19.26 -23.33 0.10
CA LEU A 47 -18.24 -22.28 0.08
C LEU A 47 -17.98 -21.76 -1.34
N PHE A 48 -18.24 -22.60 -2.35
CA PHE A 48 -18.00 -22.26 -3.75
C PHE A 48 -19.24 -22.49 -4.60
N THR A 49 -19.36 -21.72 -5.68
CA THR A 49 -20.35 -21.91 -6.75
C THR A 49 -19.64 -21.99 -8.10
N ARG A 50 -20.19 -22.78 -9.01
CA ARG A 50 -19.69 -22.87 -10.39
C ARG A 50 -20.25 -21.75 -11.23
N THR A 51 -19.38 -21.10 -11.98
CA THR A 51 -19.73 -20.11 -12.99
C THR A 51 -19.14 -20.51 -14.35
N PRO A 52 -19.54 -19.88 -15.46
CA PRO A 52 -18.91 -20.12 -16.76
C PRO A 52 -17.39 -19.83 -16.78
N THR A 53 -16.91 -18.97 -15.86
CA THR A 53 -15.50 -18.57 -15.74
C THR A 53 -14.71 -19.40 -14.71
N GLY A 54 -15.33 -20.38 -14.06
CA GLY A 54 -14.69 -21.24 -13.06
C GLY A 54 -15.44 -21.35 -11.74
N LEU A 55 -14.72 -21.70 -10.69
CA LEU A 55 -15.23 -21.73 -9.33
C LEU A 55 -15.02 -20.36 -8.65
N VAL A 56 -16.09 -19.82 -8.08
CA VAL A 56 -16.03 -18.57 -7.33
C VAL A 56 -16.56 -18.77 -5.90
N PRO A 57 -15.98 -18.10 -4.89
CA PRO A 57 -16.49 -18.18 -3.53
C PRO A 57 -17.90 -17.59 -3.40
N THR A 58 -18.80 -18.26 -2.68
CA THR A 58 -20.09 -17.72 -2.26
C THR A 58 -19.88 -16.54 -1.26
N THR A 59 -20.95 -15.84 -0.89
CA THR A 59 -20.88 -14.80 0.17
C THR A 59 -20.38 -15.38 1.49
N VAL A 60 -20.91 -16.57 1.87
CA VAL A 60 -20.46 -17.32 3.06
C VAL A 60 -19.03 -17.82 2.85
N GLY A 61 -18.70 -18.31 1.63
CA GLY A 61 -17.35 -18.73 1.27
C GLY A 61 -16.32 -17.62 1.45
N ARG A 62 -16.59 -16.40 0.98
CA ARG A 62 -15.69 -15.26 1.19
C ARG A 62 -15.46 -14.94 2.67
N ALA A 63 -16.52 -15.00 3.49
CA ALA A 63 -16.39 -14.80 4.92
C ALA A 63 -15.53 -15.90 5.56
N PHE A 64 -15.81 -17.18 5.22
CA PHE A 64 -15.04 -18.33 5.70
C PHE A 64 -13.55 -18.25 5.29
N LEU A 65 -13.26 -17.93 4.03
CA LEU A 65 -11.89 -17.88 3.51
C LEU A 65 -11.03 -16.84 4.24
N ARG A 66 -11.60 -15.73 4.65
CA ARG A 66 -10.88 -14.73 5.48
C ARG A 66 -10.44 -15.34 6.83
N GLU A 67 -11.32 -16.03 7.53
CA GLU A 67 -10.98 -16.67 8.80
C GLU A 67 -10.03 -17.87 8.61
N ALA A 68 -10.20 -18.62 7.52
CA ALA A 68 -9.30 -19.72 7.14
C ALA A 68 -7.87 -19.18 6.88
N GLN A 69 -7.73 -18.06 6.20
CA GLN A 69 -6.44 -17.39 5.96
C GLN A 69 -5.76 -17.01 7.28
N ALA A 70 -6.49 -16.41 8.22
CA ALA A 70 -5.98 -16.06 9.53
C ALA A 70 -5.49 -17.31 10.31
N ALA A 71 -6.28 -18.40 10.29
CA ALA A 71 -5.94 -19.65 10.96
C ALA A 71 -4.68 -20.31 10.36
N VAL A 72 -4.58 -20.38 9.03
CA VAL A 72 -3.39 -20.95 8.34
C VAL A 72 -2.16 -20.11 8.65
N SER A 73 -2.27 -18.79 8.60
CA SER A 73 -1.20 -17.87 8.94
C SER A 73 -0.75 -18.04 10.40
N ALA A 74 -1.69 -18.16 11.35
CA ALA A 74 -1.37 -18.43 12.76
C ALA A 74 -0.62 -19.76 12.96
N ALA A 75 -1.05 -20.82 12.26
CA ALA A 75 -0.37 -22.12 12.34
C ALA A 75 1.04 -22.09 11.73
N ARG A 76 1.25 -21.38 10.63
CA ARG A 76 2.57 -21.16 10.02
C ARG A 76 3.48 -20.42 10.99
N ARG A 77 2.99 -19.35 11.63
CA ARG A 77 3.72 -18.60 12.66
C ARG A 77 4.12 -19.47 13.84
N ALA A 78 3.20 -20.25 14.39
CA ALA A 78 3.48 -21.15 15.51
C ALA A 78 4.61 -22.13 15.17
N ARG A 79 4.61 -22.71 13.95
CA ARG A 79 5.70 -23.56 13.47
C ARG A 79 7.02 -22.82 13.32
N ALA A 80 6.98 -21.57 12.81
CA ALA A 80 8.16 -20.74 12.66
C ALA A 80 8.77 -20.39 14.03
N THR A 81 7.96 -19.96 14.98
CA THR A 81 8.39 -19.67 16.37
C THR A 81 9.01 -20.89 17.04
N ALA A 82 8.40 -22.06 16.89
CA ALA A 82 8.93 -23.29 17.46
C ALA A 82 10.28 -23.75 16.84
N ARG A 83 10.56 -23.35 15.61
CA ARG A 83 11.80 -23.70 14.89
C ARG A 83 12.88 -22.62 14.99
N ALA A 84 12.52 -21.40 15.32
CA ALA A 84 13.45 -20.29 15.46
C ALA A 84 14.22 -20.43 16.78
N GLY A 85 15.49 -20.80 16.71
CA GLY A 85 16.45 -20.34 17.71
C GLY A 85 16.52 -18.81 17.64
N ALA A 86 16.80 -18.11 18.75
CA ALA A 86 16.70 -16.65 18.88
C ALA A 86 17.51 -15.81 17.86
N GLU A 87 18.31 -16.43 17.02
CA GLU A 87 19.18 -15.75 16.06
C GLU A 87 18.75 -15.90 14.59
N ASP A 88 17.77 -16.75 14.26
CA ASP A 88 17.48 -17.10 12.87
C ASP A 88 15.97 -17.12 12.60
N LEU A 89 15.42 -15.97 12.24
CA LEU A 89 14.00 -15.87 11.85
C LEU A 89 13.76 -16.54 10.50
N VAL A 90 12.87 -17.52 10.50
CA VAL A 90 12.46 -18.28 9.31
C VAL A 90 10.95 -18.26 9.21
N GLY A 91 10.41 -18.10 8.00
CA GLY A 91 8.97 -18.13 7.74
C GLY A 91 8.53 -16.96 6.88
N GLU A 92 7.29 -16.55 7.05
CA GLU A 92 6.66 -15.50 6.26
C GLU A 92 6.04 -14.44 7.18
N ILE A 93 6.21 -13.17 6.83
CA ILE A 93 5.42 -12.07 7.39
C ILE A 93 4.59 -11.41 6.28
N ALA A 94 3.35 -11.12 6.60
CA ALA A 94 2.48 -10.32 5.76
C ALA A 94 2.45 -8.88 6.28
N VAL A 95 2.72 -7.93 5.41
CA VAL A 95 2.73 -6.50 5.69
C VAL A 95 1.69 -5.84 4.82
N ALA A 96 0.80 -5.06 5.39
CA ALA A 96 -0.13 -4.24 4.63
C ALA A 96 0.29 -2.78 4.69
N VAL A 97 0.21 -2.07 3.57
CA VAL A 97 0.63 -0.68 3.49
C VAL A 97 -0.44 0.16 2.80
N GLN A 98 -0.67 1.34 3.30
CA GLN A 98 -1.48 2.31 2.59
C GLN A 98 -0.74 2.75 1.32
N MET A 99 -1.49 2.91 0.24
CA MET A 99 -0.93 3.29 -1.06
C MET A 99 -0.05 4.55 -0.92
N GLY A 100 1.17 4.46 -1.47
CA GLY A 100 2.17 5.52 -1.40
C GLY A 100 3.29 5.26 -0.37
N PHE A 101 3.02 4.68 0.79
CA PHE A 101 4.05 4.39 1.80
C PHE A 101 4.99 3.23 1.44
N GLY A 102 4.59 2.39 0.48
CA GLY A 102 5.38 1.24 0.02
C GLY A 102 6.64 1.59 -0.78
N THR A 103 6.82 2.83 -1.22
CA THR A 103 7.78 3.16 -2.28
C THR A 103 9.16 3.61 -1.79
N ARG A 104 9.31 4.19 -0.62
CA ARG A 104 10.57 4.78 -0.18
C ARG A 104 11.15 4.16 1.09
N GLN A 105 10.46 4.26 2.23
CA GLN A 105 10.97 3.82 3.53
C GLN A 105 10.85 2.30 3.70
N LEU A 106 9.72 1.71 3.30
CA LEU A 106 9.48 0.29 3.42
C LEU A 106 10.54 -0.56 2.68
N PRO A 107 10.91 -0.28 1.41
CA PRO A 107 11.96 -1.04 0.72
C PRO A 107 13.31 -1.02 1.43
N LYS A 108 13.68 0.12 2.04
CA LYS A 108 14.93 0.25 2.82
C LYS A 108 14.90 -0.64 4.05
N ALA A 109 13.78 -0.63 4.80
CA ALA A 109 13.57 -1.48 5.97
C ALA A 109 13.54 -2.96 5.60
N LEU A 110 12.84 -3.35 4.52
CA LEU A 110 12.79 -4.73 4.03
C LEU A 110 14.16 -5.22 3.54
N ALA A 111 14.93 -4.39 2.86
CA ALA A 111 16.29 -4.74 2.45
C ALA A 111 17.20 -4.98 3.67
N ALA A 112 17.07 -4.18 4.73
CA ALA A 112 17.81 -4.39 5.98
C ALA A 112 17.34 -5.67 6.70
N LEU A 113 16.03 -5.90 6.76
CA LEU A 113 15.44 -7.10 7.35
C LEU A 113 15.93 -8.36 6.63
N ARG A 114 15.91 -8.39 5.29
CA ARG A 114 16.37 -9.53 4.49
C ARG A 114 17.87 -9.81 4.64
N ARG A 115 18.71 -8.77 4.77
CA ARG A 115 20.14 -8.97 5.07
C ARG A 115 20.36 -9.65 6.42
N ARG A 116 19.55 -9.31 7.41
CA ARG A 116 19.65 -9.87 8.76
C ARG A 116 19.02 -11.25 8.87
N TYR A 117 17.91 -11.50 8.12
CA TYR A 117 17.12 -12.73 8.15
C TYR A 117 16.82 -13.22 6.73
N PRO A 118 17.81 -13.82 6.05
CA PRO A 118 17.72 -14.16 4.62
C PRO A 118 16.68 -15.24 4.30
N ARG A 119 16.22 -15.99 5.30
CA ARG A 119 15.20 -17.03 5.17
C ARG A 119 13.78 -16.56 5.53
N LEU A 120 13.63 -15.27 5.81
CA LEU A 120 12.31 -14.65 6.05
C LEU A 120 11.73 -14.18 4.72
N GLU A 121 10.55 -14.67 4.38
CA GLU A 121 9.75 -14.19 3.26
C GLU A 121 8.85 -13.04 3.72
N VAL A 122 8.69 -12.04 2.86
CA VAL A 122 7.82 -10.89 3.13
C VAL A 122 6.85 -10.73 1.99
N THR A 123 5.56 -10.80 2.31
CA THR A 123 4.47 -10.49 1.39
C THR A 123 3.93 -9.10 1.72
N VAL A 124 3.84 -8.21 0.73
CA VAL A 124 3.32 -6.85 0.89
C VAL A 124 2.00 -6.71 0.15
N PHE A 125 0.99 -6.17 0.83
CA PHE A 125 -0.32 -5.84 0.27
C PHE A 125 -0.51 -4.33 0.30
N GLU A 126 -0.97 -3.75 -0.79
CA GLU A 126 -1.36 -2.33 -0.83
C GLU A 126 -2.87 -2.21 -0.70
N GLU A 127 -3.33 -1.37 0.24
CA GLU A 127 -4.73 -1.12 0.54
C GLU A 127 -4.95 0.39 0.77
N PRO A 128 -5.86 1.05 0.06
CA PRO A 128 -6.09 2.49 0.21
C PRO A 128 -6.76 2.88 1.54
N SER A 129 -7.54 1.98 2.13
CA SER A 129 -8.33 2.27 3.32
C SER A 129 -7.60 1.97 4.63
N SER A 130 -7.32 2.99 5.44
CA SER A 130 -6.74 2.82 6.78
C SER A 130 -7.61 1.93 7.68
N ALA A 131 -8.93 2.02 7.58
CA ALA A 131 -9.86 1.18 8.35
C ALA A 131 -9.75 -0.30 7.98
N GLU A 132 -9.54 -0.59 6.69
CA GLU A 132 -9.35 -1.95 6.22
C GLU A 132 -7.97 -2.49 6.64
N LEU A 133 -6.92 -1.68 6.56
CA LEU A 133 -5.58 -2.02 7.05
C LEU A 133 -5.59 -2.37 8.54
N GLU A 134 -6.25 -1.55 9.36
CA GLU A 134 -6.42 -1.83 10.79
C GLU A 134 -7.18 -3.14 11.02
N ARG A 135 -8.25 -3.36 10.26
CA ARG A 135 -9.05 -4.58 10.36
C ARG A 135 -8.25 -5.84 10.02
N LEU A 136 -7.46 -5.81 8.94
CA LEU A 136 -6.57 -6.91 8.55
C LEU A 136 -5.55 -7.23 9.65
N CYS A 137 -4.99 -6.20 10.27
CA CYS A 137 -4.03 -6.33 11.35
C CYS A 137 -4.67 -6.93 12.61
N ARG A 138 -5.84 -6.42 13.03
CA ARG A 138 -6.57 -6.95 14.20
C ARG A 138 -7.00 -8.40 14.05
N ARG A 139 -7.32 -8.82 12.83
CA ARG A 139 -7.65 -10.22 12.52
C ARG A 139 -6.43 -11.13 12.39
N GLY A 140 -5.23 -10.57 12.44
CA GLY A 140 -3.99 -11.30 12.27
C GLY A 140 -3.77 -11.83 10.84
N GLU A 141 -4.51 -11.31 9.87
CA GLU A 141 -4.33 -11.60 8.44
C GLU A 141 -3.00 -11.01 7.96
N VAL A 142 -2.61 -9.84 8.51
CA VAL A 142 -1.28 -9.26 8.35
C VAL A 142 -0.60 -9.07 9.71
N GLY A 143 0.72 -9.07 9.72
CA GLY A 143 1.52 -8.92 10.92
C GLY A 143 1.74 -7.46 11.33
N LEU A 144 1.84 -6.58 10.31
CA LEU A 144 2.07 -5.16 10.46
C LEU A 144 1.30 -4.41 9.39
N ALA A 145 0.63 -3.33 9.78
CA ALA A 145 0.02 -2.37 8.86
C ALA A 145 0.73 -1.02 8.99
N LEU A 146 1.09 -0.41 7.85
CA LEU A 146 1.75 0.90 7.74
C LEU A 146 0.79 1.87 7.05
N MET A 147 0.42 2.97 7.74
CA MET A 147 -0.59 3.89 7.25
C MET A 147 -0.44 5.30 7.81
N ALA A 148 -1.16 6.26 7.25
CA ALA A 148 -1.36 7.56 7.86
C ALA A 148 -2.24 7.44 9.11
N ALA A 149 -1.95 8.23 10.13
CA ALA A 149 -2.83 8.36 11.27
C ALA A 149 -4.15 9.03 10.85
N CYS A 150 -5.25 8.61 11.47
CA CYS A 150 -6.57 9.18 11.28
C CYS A 150 -7.27 9.32 12.64
N GLU A 151 -8.48 9.90 12.68
CA GLU A 151 -9.25 10.07 13.92
C GLU A 151 -9.49 8.75 14.69
N ARG A 152 -9.49 7.62 13.98
CA ARG A 152 -9.68 6.27 14.55
C ARG A 152 -8.37 5.52 14.77
N THR A 153 -7.24 6.24 14.81
CA THR A 153 -5.94 5.60 15.07
C THR A 153 -5.98 4.84 16.40
N PRO A 154 -5.62 3.54 16.41
CA PRO A 154 -5.56 2.76 17.63
C PRO A 154 -4.60 3.37 18.66
N ALA A 155 -4.95 3.29 19.96
CA ALA A 155 -4.11 3.83 21.03
C ALA A 155 -2.73 3.13 21.15
N ASP A 156 -2.64 1.90 20.66
CA ASP A 156 -1.43 1.06 20.62
C ASP A 156 -0.65 1.19 19.30
N ALA A 157 -1.01 2.13 18.44
CA ALA A 157 -0.29 2.40 17.22
C ALA A 157 1.08 3.02 17.49
N HIS A 158 2.08 2.58 16.76
CA HIS A 158 3.46 3.09 16.87
C HIS A 158 3.67 4.23 15.88
N ARG A 159 3.86 5.45 16.39
CA ARG A 159 4.22 6.60 15.56
C ARG A 159 5.65 6.42 15.03
N LEU A 160 5.81 6.53 13.71
CA LEU A 160 7.10 6.39 13.02
C LEU A 160 7.70 7.74 12.64
N GLY A 161 6.86 8.71 12.32
CA GLY A 161 7.28 10.05 11.91
C GLY A 161 6.17 10.83 11.22
N GLU A 162 6.57 11.77 10.40
CA GLU A 162 5.68 12.63 9.60
C GLU A 162 6.00 12.47 8.12
N GLU A 163 4.97 12.49 7.28
CA GLU A 163 5.09 12.62 5.82
C GLU A 163 4.59 13.98 5.40
N GLU A 164 5.43 14.76 4.72
CA GLU A 164 5.05 16.05 4.16
C GLU A 164 4.38 15.88 2.80
N PHE A 165 3.40 16.75 2.54
CA PHE A 165 2.78 16.86 1.22
C PHE A 165 3.54 17.88 0.37
N VAL A 166 3.60 17.57 -0.91
CA VAL A 166 4.21 18.40 -1.93
C VAL A 166 3.25 18.53 -3.13
N VAL A 167 3.33 19.68 -3.80
CA VAL A 167 2.63 19.86 -5.07
C VAL A 167 3.54 19.49 -6.23
N VAL A 168 3.00 18.76 -7.20
CA VAL A 168 3.67 18.45 -8.46
C VAL A 168 3.01 19.31 -9.55
N LEU A 169 3.85 20.01 -10.31
CA LEU A 169 3.44 20.97 -11.32
C LEU A 169 3.97 20.56 -12.70
N ALA A 170 3.36 21.08 -13.75
CA ALA A 170 3.83 20.86 -15.12
C ALA A 170 5.20 21.51 -15.36
N PRO A 171 6.02 21.00 -16.28
CA PRO A 171 7.24 21.67 -16.72
C PRO A 171 6.95 23.10 -17.19
N GLY A 172 7.75 24.06 -16.72
CA GLY A 172 7.59 25.47 -17.07
C GLY A 172 6.49 26.20 -16.30
N HIS A 173 5.83 25.58 -15.33
CA HIS A 173 4.86 26.25 -14.48
C HIS A 173 5.51 27.38 -13.69
N PRO A 174 4.89 28.61 -13.62
CA PRO A 174 5.50 29.77 -12.97
C PRO A 174 5.90 29.53 -11.51
N GLN A 175 5.08 28.78 -10.77
CA GLN A 175 5.34 28.47 -9.36
C GLN A 175 6.57 27.55 -9.15
N LEU A 176 7.10 26.92 -10.19
CA LEU A 176 8.38 26.19 -10.10
C LEU A 176 9.59 27.09 -9.85
N ALA A 177 9.47 28.41 -10.03
CA ALA A 177 10.50 29.36 -9.69
C ALA A 177 10.56 29.70 -8.19
N ALA A 178 9.52 29.38 -7.43
CA ALA A 178 9.44 29.61 -6.00
C ALA A 178 10.03 28.45 -5.21
N ASP A 179 10.56 28.70 -4.01
CA ASP A 179 11.04 27.67 -3.08
C ASP A 179 9.89 26.85 -2.47
N ARG A 180 8.71 27.45 -2.36
CA ARG A 180 7.47 26.85 -1.84
C ARG A 180 6.26 27.47 -2.54
N VAL A 181 5.14 26.78 -2.53
CA VAL A 181 3.91 27.19 -3.21
C VAL A 181 2.77 27.33 -2.20
N GLU A 182 2.12 28.48 -2.21
CA GLU A 182 0.84 28.63 -1.52
C GLU A 182 -0.26 27.93 -2.32
N LEU A 183 -0.94 26.95 -1.72
CA LEU A 183 -1.98 26.19 -2.42
C LEU A 183 -3.12 27.09 -2.91
N SER A 184 -3.43 28.16 -2.19
CA SER A 184 -4.40 29.19 -2.61
C SER A 184 -4.08 29.80 -3.97
N ALA A 185 -2.79 29.93 -4.32
CA ALA A 185 -2.36 30.45 -5.62
C ALA A 185 -2.68 29.48 -6.79
N LEU A 186 -2.97 28.22 -6.47
CA LEU A 186 -3.35 27.17 -7.44
C LEU A 186 -4.85 26.84 -7.40
N ALA A 187 -5.65 27.52 -6.58
CA ALA A 187 -7.06 27.18 -6.39
C ALA A 187 -7.87 27.22 -7.71
N GLY A 188 -7.58 28.19 -8.58
CA GLY A 188 -8.24 28.34 -9.89
C GLY A 188 -7.69 27.44 -11.00
N GLU A 189 -6.67 26.63 -10.72
CA GLU A 189 -6.05 25.78 -11.71
C GLU A 189 -6.71 24.40 -11.77
N PRO A 190 -6.52 23.64 -12.89
CA PRO A 190 -6.99 22.27 -12.97
C PRO A 190 -6.15 21.35 -12.09
N TRP A 191 -6.80 20.38 -11.43
CA TRP A 191 -6.19 19.41 -10.55
C TRP A 191 -6.37 17.97 -11.05
N VAL A 192 -5.31 17.20 -11.02
CA VAL A 192 -5.37 15.73 -11.06
C VAL A 192 -5.59 15.27 -9.61
N ARG A 193 -6.80 14.84 -9.32
CA ARG A 193 -7.29 14.50 -7.98
C ARG A 193 -7.35 12.98 -7.78
N PHE A 194 -7.49 12.57 -6.53
CA PHE A 194 -7.73 11.18 -6.19
C PHE A 194 -9.23 10.86 -6.18
N ASP A 195 -9.55 9.57 -6.08
CA ASP A 195 -10.93 9.13 -5.91
C ASP A 195 -11.55 9.78 -4.67
N ARG A 196 -12.88 10.01 -4.70
CA ARG A 196 -13.59 10.78 -3.65
C ARG A 196 -13.47 10.17 -2.26
N ASP A 197 -13.30 8.85 -2.18
CA ASP A 197 -13.14 8.11 -0.93
C ASP A 197 -11.66 8.01 -0.49
N SER A 198 -10.74 8.60 -1.24
CA SER A 198 -9.32 8.63 -0.91
C SER A 198 -9.03 9.70 0.15
N ALA A 199 -8.29 9.32 1.18
CA ALA A 199 -7.78 10.27 2.17
C ALA A 199 -6.98 11.41 1.53
N LEU A 200 -6.27 11.14 0.43
CA LEU A 200 -5.48 12.17 -0.30
C LEU A 200 -6.35 13.26 -0.93
N ASP A 201 -7.55 12.93 -1.40
CA ASP A 201 -8.50 13.93 -1.91
C ASP A 201 -9.03 14.81 -0.78
N GLY A 202 -9.26 14.21 0.40
CA GLY A 202 -9.65 14.94 1.62
C GLY A 202 -8.58 15.93 2.07
N VAL A 203 -7.31 15.51 2.10
CA VAL A 203 -6.18 16.39 2.46
C VAL A 203 -6.08 17.60 1.52
N LEU A 204 -6.25 17.39 0.20
CA LEU A 204 -6.24 18.51 -0.75
C LEU A 204 -7.37 19.51 -0.46
N LEU A 205 -8.59 19.01 -0.24
CA LEU A 205 -9.75 19.86 0.02
C LEU A 205 -9.61 20.61 1.34
N GLU A 206 -9.12 19.95 2.39
CA GLU A 206 -8.85 20.59 3.66
C GLU A 206 -7.76 21.67 3.54
N ALA A 207 -6.67 21.38 2.83
CA ALA A 207 -5.57 22.31 2.63
C ALA A 207 -5.94 23.52 1.78
N LEU A 208 -6.86 23.36 0.82
CA LEU A 208 -7.40 24.47 0.01
C LEU A 208 -8.50 25.26 0.75
N GLY A 209 -9.14 24.63 1.76
CA GLY A 209 -10.24 25.24 2.52
C GLY A 209 -11.42 25.64 1.64
N ASP A 210 -12.10 26.72 2.04
CA ASP A 210 -13.24 27.30 1.31
C ASP A 210 -12.78 28.17 0.11
N SER A 211 -11.82 27.65 -0.69
CA SER A 211 -11.31 28.38 -1.86
C SER A 211 -12.43 28.68 -2.86
N ASP A 212 -12.49 29.94 -3.31
CA ASP A 212 -13.38 30.36 -4.39
C ASP A 212 -12.54 30.90 -5.57
N PRO A 213 -12.58 30.27 -6.74
CA PRO A 213 -13.36 29.08 -7.10
C PRO A 213 -12.87 27.78 -6.47
N ALA A 214 -13.77 26.82 -6.29
CA ALA A 214 -13.41 25.46 -5.87
C ALA A 214 -12.46 24.82 -6.89
N PRO A 215 -11.52 23.96 -6.45
CA PRO A 215 -10.51 23.38 -7.34
C PRO A 215 -11.14 22.59 -8.48
N ALA A 216 -10.84 23.01 -9.72
CA ALA A 216 -11.33 22.35 -10.91
C ALA A 216 -10.71 20.95 -11.05
N THR A 217 -11.53 19.92 -11.24
CA THR A 217 -11.02 18.55 -11.43
C THR A 217 -10.77 18.30 -12.91
N ALA A 218 -9.50 18.19 -13.31
CA ALA A 218 -9.13 17.78 -14.67
C ALA A 218 -9.28 16.27 -14.85
N ALA A 219 -8.91 15.49 -13.85
CA ALA A 219 -9.02 14.03 -13.87
C ALA A 219 -9.03 13.46 -12.44
N ARG A 220 -9.48 12.20 -12.30
CA ARG A 220 -9.36 11.42 -11.07
C ARG A 220 -8.57 10.15 -11.30
N VAL A 221 -7.76 9.79 -10.33
CA VAL A 221 -6.88 8.62 -10.35
C VAL A 221 -6.88 7.93 -9.00
N SER A 222 -6.54 6.65 -8.97
CA SER A 222 -6.40 5.88 -7.73
C SER A 222 -4.93 5.76 -7.27
N GLN A 223 -3.96 5.98 -8.17
CA GLN A 223 -2.54 5.77 -7.89
C GLN A 223 -1.72 7.05 -7.92
N THR A 224 -0.89 7.27 -6.90
CA THR A 224 0.01 8.43 -6.77
C THR A 224 0.98 8.58 -7.93
N ALA A 225 1.59 7.48 -8.38
CA ALA A 225 2.52 7.52 -9.52
C ALA A 225 1.83 7.97 -10.82
N THR A 226 0.56 7.61 -11.01
CA THR A 226 -0.26 8.07 -12.15
C THR A 226 -0.56 9.56 -12.02
N ALA A 227 -0.96 10.03 -10.83
CA ALA A 227 -1.22 11.46 -10.58
C ALA A 227 0.01 12.30 -10.92
N VAL A 228 1.18 11.92 -10.41
CA VAL A 228 2.45 12.61 -10.66
C VAL A 228 2.78 12.68 -12.15
N ARG A 229 2.64 11.56 -12.87
CA ARG A 229 2.91 11.52 -14.31
C ARG A 229 1.95 12.41 -15.10
N TRP A 230 0.66 12.42 -14.76
CA TRP A 230 -0.32 13.25 -15.44
C TRP A 230 -0.09 14.73 -15.16
N ALA A 231 0.26 15.11 -13.93
CA ALA A 231 0.67 16.47 -13.62
C ALA A 231 1.92 16.88 -14.41
N ALA A 232 2.92 16.02 -14.48
CA ALA A 232 4.13 16.24 -15.29
C ALA A 232 3.85 16.40 -16.80
N HIS A 233 2.71 15.89 -17.30
CA HIS A 233 2.26 16.08 -18.69
C HIS A 233 1.30 17.29 -18.85
N GLY A 234 1.09 18.07 -17.80
CA GLY A 234 0.30 19.30 -17.89
C GLY A 234 -1.21 19.14 -17.78
N LEU A 235 -1.73 17.98 -17.29
CA LEU A 235 -3.16 17.81 -17.07
C LEU A 235 -3.69 18.68 -15.92
N GLY A 236 -2.85 19.12 -15.01
CA GLY A 236 -3.19 19.87 -13.83
C GLY A 236 -2.20 19.61 -12.70
N ALA A 237 -2.28 20.39 -11.62
CA ALA A 237 -1.49 20.14 -10.43
C ALA A 237 -1.95 18.90 -9.67
N THR A 238 -1.09 18.28 -8.87
CA THR A 238 -1.50 17.22 -7.94
C THR A 238 -0.78 17.39 -6.60
N LEU A 239 -1.47 17.04 -5.51
CA LEU A 239 -0.92 17.03 -4.15
C LEU A 239 -0.67 15.58 -3.73
N VAL A 240 0.57 15.26 -3.39
CA VAL A 240 1.01 13.91 -2.99
C VAL A 240 1.98 13.98 -1.83
N THR A 241 2.21 12.88 -1.14
CA THR A 241 3.31 12.82 -0.16
C THR A 241 4.66 12.87 -0.86
N ALA A 242 5.64 13.52 -0.25
CA ALA A 242 6.99 13.65 -0.82
C ALA A 242 7.64 12.30 -1.14
N SER A 243 7.36 11.27 -0.31
CA SER A 243 7.89 9.92 -0.52
C SER A 243 7.30 9.20 -1.74
N ALA A 244 6.10 9.60 -2.18
CA ALA A 244 5.40 8.98 -3.31
C ALA A 244 5.81 9.54 -4.68
N VAL A 245 6.65 10.57 -4.71
CA VAL A 245 7.16 11.16 -5.96
C VAL A 245 8.17 10.19 -6.59
N PRO A 246 7.90 9.68 -7.82
CA PRO A 246 8.84 8.81 -8.52
C PRO A 246 10.13 9.54 -8.89
N ALA A 247 11.24 8.80 -8.92
CA ALA A 247 12.54 9.32 -9.34
C ALA A 247 12.46 9.99 -10.74
N GLY A 248 13.17 11.11 -10.89
CA GLY A 248 13.19 11.91 -12.11
C GLY A 248 12.14 13.02 -12.19
N HIS A 249 11.22 13.09 -11.22
CA HIS A 249 10.19 14.15 -11.17
C HIS A 249 10.47 15.19 -10.08
N GLU A 250 11.59 15.12 -9.37
CA GLU A 250 11.92 16.00 -8.23
C GLU A 250 11.98 17.48 -8.62
N HIS A 251 12.37 17.78 -9.85
CA HIS A 251 12.43 19.15 -10.37
C HIS A 251 11.05 19.80 -10.58
N LEU A 252 9.98 19.00 -10.65
CA LEU A 252 8.58 19.44 -10.79
C LEU A 252 7.86 19.58 -9.44
N VAL A 253 8.57 19.33 -8.35
CA VAL A 253 8.01 19.27 -7.01
C VAL A 253 8.32 20.54 -6.24
N ARG A 254 7.32 21.03 -5.48
CA ARG A 254 7.53 22.12 -4.52
C ARG A 254 6.84 21.80 -3.20
N PRO A 255 7.49 22.10 -2.07
CA PRO A 255 6.82 22.12 -0.77
C PRO A 255 5.65 23.10 -0.79
N VAL A 256 4.58 22.77 -0.07
CA VAL A 256 3.43 23.65 0.06
C VAL A 256 3.52 24.53 1.31
N PHE A 257 2.87 25.69 1.26
CA PHE A 257 2.76 26.59 2.38
C PHE A 257 1.28 27.04 2.57
N PRO A 258 0.75 27.00 3.79
CA PRO A 258 1.34 26.39 4.99
C PRO A 258 1.71 24.92 4.76
N ALA A 259 2.71 24.42 5.51
CA ALA A 259 3.13 23.02 5.37
C ALA A 259 1.98 22.07 5.74
N VAL A 260 1.72 21.11 4.88
CA VAL A 260 0.73 20.05 5.11
C VAL A 260 1.48 18.77 5.37
N SER A 261 1.22 18.11 6.47
CA SER A 261 1.82 16.83 6.82
C SER A 261 0.81 15.88 7.43
N GLN A 262 1.14 14.60 7.46
CA GLN A 262 0.36 13.58 8.14
C GLN A 262 1.28 12.68 8.95
N PRO A 263 0.87 12.30 10.19
CA PRO A 263 1.62 11.33 10.96
C PRO A 263 1.57 9.95 10.29
N VAL A 264 2.73 9.29 10.26
CA VAL A 264 2.85 7.89 9.81
C VAL A 264 2.90 6.98 11.01
N ILE A 265 2.08 5.95 10.99
CA ILE A 265 1.96 4.98 12.06
C ILE A 265 2.13 3.56 11.54
N ALA A 266 2.59 2.68 12.43
CA ALA A 266 2.49 1.25 12.26
C ALA A 266 1.53 0.67 13.30
N VAL A 267 0.65 -0.21 12.86
CA VAL A 267 -0.21 -1.02 13.73
C VAL A 267 0.26 -2.45 13.65
N LEU A 268 0.44 -3.07 14.79
CA LEU A 268 0.82 -4.48 14.91
C LEU A 268 -0.40 -5.33 15.26
N ARG A 269 -0.40 -6.57 14.83
CA ARG A 269 -1.40 -7.53 15.33
C ARG A 269 -1.19 -7.80 16.83
N PRO A 270 -2.23 -8.25 17.55
CA PRO A 270 -2.15 -8.49 19.00
C PRO A 270 -1.03 -9.46 19.41
N ASP A 271 -0.82 -10.53 18.63
CA ASP A 271 0.23 -11.54 18.88
C ASP A 271 1.45 -11.28 17.98
N THR A 272 2.09 -10.14 18.17
CA THR A 272 3.27 -9.73 17.40
C THR A 272 4.43 -10.71 17.58
N GLY A 273 4.95 -11.21 16.46
CA GLY A 273 6.13 -12.08 16.45
C GLY A 273 7.45 -11.29 16.36
N PRO A 274 8.59 -11.97 16.54
CA PRO A 274 9.90 -11.32 16.48
C PRO A 274 10.24 -10.72 15.11
N ALA A 275 9.67 -11.22 14.02
CA ALA A 275 9.90 -10.70 12.68
C ALA A 275 9.23 -9.34 12.48
N GLU A 276 7.98 -9.19 12.93
CA GLU A 276 7.24 -7.93 12.88
C GLU A 276 7.87 -6.89 13.81
N ALA A 277 8.31 -7.30 15.00
CA ALA A 277 9.02 -6.42 15.93
C ALA A 277 10.35 -5.92 15.33
N ALA A 278 11.11 -6.81 14.64
CA ALA A 278 12.32 -6.42 13.93
C ALA A 278 12.04 -5.44 12.79
N LEU A 279 10.97 -5.66 12.01
CA LEU A 279 10.56 -4.74 10.94
C LEU A 279 10.15 -3.39 11.51
N LEU A 280 9.32 -3.36 12.57
CA LEU A 280 8.93 -2.14 13.25
C LEU A 280 10.14 -1.32 13.73
N HIS A 281 11.11 -1.99 14.36
CA HIS A 281 12.35 -1.34 14.79
C HIS A 281 13.12 -0.71 13.61
N LEU A 282 13.21 -1.42 12.48
CA LEU A 282 13.86 -0.90 11.28
C LEU A 282 13.09 0.29 10.66
N LEU A 283 11.76 0.26 10.67
CA LEU A 283 10.92 1.37 10.21
C LEU A 283 11.07 2.60 11.11
N GLY A 284 11.13 2.41 12.43
CA GLY A 284 11.32 3.50 13.40
C GLY A 284 12.70 4.18 13.31
N ARG A 285 13.66 3.59 12.62
CA ARG A 285 14.98 4.19 12.35
C ARG A 285 15.07 4.94 11.04
N GLN A 286 13.98 4.94 10.22
CA GLN A 286 13.96 5.68 8.97
C GLN A 286 13.60 7.15 9.22
N THR A 287 14.11 8.03 8.35
CA THR A 287 13.65 9.42 8.29
C THR A 287 12.38 9.45 7.43
N TRP A 288 11.28 9.88 8.00
CA TRP A 288 9.97 9.97 7.32
C TRP A 288 9.74 11.34 6.70
N SER A 289 10.18 12.41 7.37
CA SER A 289 10.17 13.76 6.82
C SER A 289 11.49 14.01 6.08
N GLU A 290 11.45 14.05 4.77
CA GLU A 290 12.46 14.73 3.96
C GLU A 290 11.68 15.66 3.02
N ALA A 291 11.69 16.94 3.33
CA ALA A 291 11.34 17.94 2.32
C ALA A 291 12.14 17.64 1.05
N ALA A 292 11.51 17.72 -0.11
CA ALA A 292 12.26 17.61 -1.37
C ALA A 292 13.43 18.58 -1.33
N PRO A 293 14.66 18.17 -1.65
CA PRO A 293 15.78 19.10 -1.67
C PRO A 293 15.41 20.24 -2.62
N ALA A 294 15.58 21.48 -2.15
CA ALA A 294 15.41 22.65 -2.99
C ALA A 294 16.21 22.43 -4.28
N ALA A 295 15.56 22.53 -5.43
CA ALA A 295 16.17 22.23 -6.71
C ALA A 295 17.38 23.17 -6.88
N THR A 296 18.58 22.64 -6.76
CA THR A 296 19.79 23.32 -7.19
C THR A 296 19.61 23.61 -8.67
N SER A 297 19.51 24.86 -9.03
CA SER A 297 19.33 25.32 -10.41
C SER A 297 20.37 24.68 -11.31
N ALA A 298 19.93 23.68 -12.11
CA ALA A 298 20.75 23.16 -13.17
C ALA A 298 20.95 24.24 -14.24
N PRO A 299 22.16 24.44 -14.76
CA PRO A 299 22.40 25.44 -15.82
C PRO A 299 21.59 25.00 -17.07
N ALA A 300 20.89 25.96 -17.66
CA ALA A 300 20.14 25.77 -18.90
C ALA A 300 21.05 25.22 -20.00
N THR A 301 20.93 23.96 -20.31
CA THR A 301 21.57 23.35 -21.49
C THR A 301 20.75 23.78 -22.71
N SER A 302 21.30 24.69 -23.49
CA SER A 302 20.75 25.13 -24.77
C SER A 302 20.57 23.94 -25.71
N ALA A 303 19.32 23.60 -26.05
CA ALA A 303 19.03 22.63 -27.09
C ALA A 303 19.49 23.16 -28.46
N PRO A 304 20.13 22.32 -29.31
CA PRO A 304 20.44 22.72 -30.68
C PRO A 304 19.14 22.79 -31.51
N ALA A 305 18.96 23.93 -32.19
CA ALA A 305 17.86 24.12 -33.14
C ALA A 305 17.91 23.07 -34.26
N LEU A 306 16.86 22.23 -34.35
CA LEU A 306 16.64 21.39 -35.54
C LEU A 306 16.15 22.28 -36.69
N SER A 307 17.04 22.55 -37.64
CA SER A 307 16.73 23.13 -38.94
C SER A 307 15.90 22.13 -39.71
N VAL A 308 14.63 22.45 -39.99
CA VAL A 308 13.82 21.79 -40.99
C VAL A 308 14.17 22.42 -42.32
N ALA A 309 14.92 21.72 -43.14
CA ALA A 309 15.10 22.05 -44.55
C ALA A 309 13.90 21.57 -45.38
N SER A 310 13.46 22.43 -46.25
CA SER A 310 12.34 22.33 -47.20
C SER A 310 12.33 21.07 -48.05
#